data_5a1068e354bb8c23edc1c8c3dd74a7e0
#
_entry.id   5a1068e354bb8c23edc1c8c3dd74a7e0
#
_cell.length_a   1.000
_cell.length_b   1.000
_cell.length_c   1.000
_cell.angle_alpha   90.00
_cell.angle_beta   90.00
_cell.angle_gamma   90.00
#
_symmetry.space_group_name_H-M   'P 1'
#
loop_
_entity.id
_entity.type
_entity.pdbx_description
1 polymer ?
#
loop_
_entity_poly.entity_id
_entity_poly.type
_entity_poly.pdbx_seq_one_letter_code
_entity_poly.pdbx_strand_id
1 'polypeptide(L)'
;MANAERAWGLRWAGLRYFNVAGAGWDDLGDMATLNLIPMVLDRLAKGETPKIFGTDYPTPDGTCIRDYIHVRDLATAHISALDYLASGNDMEEHVFNVGTGQGASVREVVDRCIAATGLDVTPEELDRRAGDPPQLIGDASRITRVLGWHAEHDLDDIVSSSYSAWQADPNRPHFAPRD
;
A
#
# COMPACT_ATOMS: atom_id res chain seq x y z
N MET A 1 22.16 12.61 -5.00
CA MET A 1 21.39 13.59 -5.78
C MET A 1 21.88 15.01 -5.51
N ALA A 2 21.93 15.52 -4.28
CA ALA A 2 22.38 16.88 -3.96
C ALA A 2 23.78 17.29 -4.49
N ASN A 3 24.72 16.34 -4.59
CA ASN A 3 26.04 16.60 -5.21
C ASN A 3 25.94 16.79 -6.73
N ALA A 4 25.06 16.03 -7.40
CA ALA A 4 24.84 16.15 -8.83
C ALA A 4 24.11 17.47 -9.18
N GLU A 5 23.18 17.89 -8.33
CA GLU A 5 22.53 19.19 -8.43
C GLU A 5 23.55 20.33 -8.37
N ARG A 6 24.43 20.34 -7.37
CA ARG A 6 25.49 21.35 -7.24
C ARG A 6 26.51 21.34 -8.38
N ALA A 7 26.86 20.16 -8.88
CA ALA A 7 27.89 20.00 -9.91
C ALA A 7 27.38 20.27 -11.33
N TRP A 8 26.12 19.90 -11.62
CA TRP A 8 25.59 19.84 -12.97
C TRP A 8 24.22 20.50 -13.14
N GLY A 9 23.69 21.13 -12.10
CA GLY A 9 22.36 21.71 -12.15
C GLY A 9 21.23 20.67 -12.28
N LEU A 10 21.48 19.41 -11.88
CA LEU A 10 20.48 18.34 -11.97
C LEU A 10 19.29 18.66 -11.06
N ARG A 11 18.12 18.79 -11.63
CA ARG A 11 16.85 18.86 -10.88
C ARG A 11 16.41 17.46 -10.50
N TRP A 12 15.98 17.25 -9.26
CA TRP A 12 15.56 15.92 -8.79
C TRP A 12 14.47 16.02 -7.73
N ALA A 13 13.63 15.01 -7.66
CA ALA A 13 12.67 14.80 -6.58
C ALA A 13 12.76 13.36 -6.11
N GLY A 14 12.79 13.15 -4.80
CA GLY A 14 12.79 11.83 -4.16
C GLY A 14 11.43 11.53 -3.56
N LEU A 15 10.77 10.48 -4.02
CA LEU A 15 9.50 10.03 -3.49
C LEU A 15 9.74 8.83 -2.54
N ARG A 16 9.29 8.94 -1.28
CA ARG A 16 9.37 7.89 -0.28
C ARG A 16 8.02 7.24 -0.15
N TYR A 17 7.91 5.98 -0.61
CA TYR A 17 6.66 5.23 -0.57
C TYR A 17 6.45 4.56 0.78
N PHE A 18 5.19 4.36 1.12
CA PHE A 18 4.75 3.47 2.19
C PHE A 18 4.29 2.13 1.60
N ASN A 19 3.26 1.49 2.14
CA ASN A 19 2.84 0.19 1.63
C ASN A 19 2.00 0.35 0.36
N VAL A 20 2.64 0.26 -0.79
CA VAL A 20 1.95 0.34 -2.09
C VAL A 20 1.12 -0.91 -2.30
N ALA A 21 -0.15 -0.74 -2.64
CA ALA A 21 -1.08 -1.84 -2.86
C ALA A 21 -2.18 -1.45 -3.87
N GLY A 22 -3.09 -2.36 -4.14
CA GLY A 22 -4.10 -2.16 -5.17
C GLY A 22 -3.61 -2.55 -6.58
N ALA A 23 -4.51 -2.48 -7.54
CA ALA A 23 -4.22 -2.73 -8.95
C ALA A 23 -4.61 -1.51 -9.80
N GLY A 24 -3.78 -1.16 -10.75
CA GLY A 24 -4.07 -0.08 -11.69
C GLY A 24 -5.23 -0.43 -12.61
N TRP A 25 -5.21 -1.65 -13.10
CA TRP A 25 -6.23 -2.31 -13.94
C TRP A 25 -6.24 -3.80 -13.61
N ASP A 26 -7.26 -4.52 -14.08
CA ASP A 26 -7.41 -5.96 -13.77
C ASP A 26 -6.26 -6.83 -14.28
N ASP A 27 -5.56 -6.39 -15.32
CA ASP A 27 -4.36 -7.05 -15.88
C ASP A 27 -3.04 -6.56 -15.26
N LEU A 28 -3.08 -5.58 -14.34
CA LEU A 28 -1.93 -4.98 -13.69
C LEU A 28 -2.02 -5.10 -12.16
N GLY A 29 -2.25 -6.31 -11.68
CA GLY A 29 -2.22 -6.63 -10.25
C GLY A 29 -0.81 -6.91 -9.73
N ASP A 30 -0.64 -6.84 -8.40
CA ASP A 30 0.61 -7.30 -7.76
C ASP A 30 0.70 -8.82 -7.84
N MET A 31 1.61 -9.31 -8.69
CA MET A 31 1.85 -10.73 -8.93
C MET A 31 2.72 -11.37 -7.85
N ALA A 32 3.40 -10.59 -7.01
CA ALA A 32 4.30 -11.10 -5.99
C ALA A 32 3.55 -11.33 -4.67
N THR A 33 3.51 -12.57 -4.19
CA THR A 33 2.94 -12.91 -2.87
C THR A 33 3.90 -12.56 -1.72
N LEU A 34 4.46 -11.35 -1.74
CA LEU A 34 5.40 -10.83 -0.74
C LEU A 34 4.79 -9.75 0.14
N ASN A 35 3.74 -9.09 -0.34
CA ASN A 35 3.00 -8.05 0.37
C ASN A 35 1.74 -8.63 1.05
N LEU A 36 1.20 -7.93 2.05
CA LEU A 36 0.11 -8.43 2.89
C LEU A 36 -1.13 -8.85 2.07
N ILE A 37 -1.67 -7.95 1.23
CA ILE A 37 -2.90 -8.20 0.47
C ILE A 37 -2.76 -9.40 -0.48
N PRO A 38 -1.73 -9.47 -1.37
CA PRO A 38 -1.53 -10.65 -2.21
C PRO A 38 -1.32 -11.96 -1.41
N MET A 39 -0.61 -11.89 -0.26
CA MET A 39 -0.44 -13.05 0.62
C MET A 39 -1.75 -13.54 1.22
N VAL A 40 -2.62 -12.64 1.64
CA VAL A 40 -3.94 -12.99 2.19
C VAL A 40 -4.82 -13.60 1.11
N LEU A 41 -4.89 -12.98 -0.06
CA LEU A 41 -5.66 -13.49 -1.20
C LEU A 41 -5.16 -14.86 -1.65
N ASP A 42 -3.84 -15.08 -1.74
CA ASP A 42 -3.24 -16.36 -2.09
C ASP A 42 -3.63 -17.48 -1.12
N ARG A 43 -3.56 -17.20 0.18
CA ARG A 43 -3.97 -18.19 1.19
C ARG A 43 -5.46 -18.52 1.12
N LEU A 44 -6.31 -17.49 1.02
CA LEU A 44 -7.76 -17.68 0.88
C LEU A 44 -8.12 -18.49 -0.36
N ALA A 45 -7.51 -18.21 -1.50
CA ALA A 45 -7.74 -18.93 -2.75
C ALA A 45 -7.27 -20.39 -2.69
N LYS A 46 -6.23 -20.70 -1.90
CA LYS A 46 -5.78 -22.07 -1.61
C LYS A 46 -6.60 -22.78 -0.53
N GLY A 47 -7.63 -22.15 0.03
CA GLY A 47 -8.39 -22.70 1.14
C GLY A 47 -7.62 -22.68 2.48
N GLU A 48 -6.54 -21.92 2.57
CA GLU A 48 -5.74 -21.77 3.78
C GLU A 48 -6.20 -20.56 4.61
N THR A 49 -5.93 -20.61 5.91
CA THR A 49 -6.26 -19.52 6.84
C THR A 49 -5.23 -18.40 6.75
N PRO A 50 -5.64 -17.13 6.56
CA PRO A 50 -4.74 -15.97 6.68
C PRO A 50 -4.11 -15.87 8.07
N LYS A 51 -2.92 -15.25 8.15
CA LYS A 51 -2.15 -15.13 9.39
C LYS A 51 -1.94 -13.68 9.78
N ILE A 52 -2.18 -13.40 11.06
CA ILE A 52 -1.90 -12.10 11.71
C ILE A 52 -0.75 -12.31 12.70
N PHE A 53 0.34 -11.55 12.52
CA PHE A 53 1.53 -11.65 13.37
C PHE A 53 1.57 -10.53 14.41
N GLY A 54 1.33 -10.91 15.67
CA GLY A 54 1.25 -10.02 16.83
C GLY A 54 -0.12 -9.37 16.98
N THR A 55 -0.72 -9.59 18.15
CA THR A 55 -2.04 -9.06 18.54
C THR A 55 -1.97 -8.33 19.87
N ASP A 56 -0.76 -8.03 20.32
CA ASP A 56 -0.45 -7.41 21.60
C ASP A 56 0.34 -6.10 21.48
N TYR A 57 0.37 -5.49 20.25
CA TYR A 57 0.95 -4.17 20.06
C TYR A 57 0.12 -3.08 20.75
N PRO A 58 0.74 -1.96 21.18
CA PRO A 58 0.02 -0.83 21.79
C PRO A 58 -0.76 -0.03 20.71
N THR A 59 -1.69 -0.69 20.05
CA THR A 59 -2.57 -0.17 18.99
C THR A 59 -4.03 -0.53 19.32
N PRO A 60 -5.04 0.10 18.73
CA PRO A 60 -6.43 -0.11 19.10
C PRO A 60 -6.92 -1.56 19.05
N ASP A 61 -6.46 -2.35 18.07
CA ASP A 61 -6.84 -3.77 17.91
C ASP A 61 -5.69 -4.74 18.21
N GLY A 62 -4.56 -4.23 18.69
CA GLY A 62 -3.38 -5.01 19.05
C GLY A 62 -2.49 -5.39 17.86
N THR A 63 -2.88 -5.08 16.61
CA THR A 63 -2.06 -5.39 15.43
C THR A 63 -1.30 -4.18 14.91
N CYS A 64 -0.24 -4.40 14.11
CA CYS A 64 0.54 -3.30 13.53
C CYS A 64 -0.32 -2.40 12.63
N ILE A 65 -0.05 -1.09 12.67
CA ILE A 65 -0.68 -0.10 11.77
C ILE A 65 0.33 0.32 10.70
N ARG A 66 -0.12 0.35 9.45
CA ARG A 66 0.67 0.77 8.29
C ARG A 66 -0.11 1.74 7.42
N ASP A 67 0.59 2.61 6.71
CA ASP A 67 0.02 3.49 5.69
C ASP A 67 0.00 2.73 4.35
N TYR A 68 -1.19 2.51 3.81
CA TYR A 68 -1.38 1.87 2.51
C TYR A 68 -1.75 2.92 1.47
N ILE A 69 -1.01 2.94 0.37
CA ILE A 69 -1.22 3.85 -0.75
C ILE A 69 -1.59 3.08 -2.01
N HIS A 70 -2.64 3.50 -2.69
CA HIS A 70 -3.06 2.88 -3.94
C HIS A 70 -2.01 3.11 -5.04
N VAL A 71 -1.73 2.09 -5.85
CA VAL A 71 -0.74 2.19 -6.93
C VAL A 71 -1.06 3.28 -7.95
N ARG A 72 -2.34 3.59 -8.19
CA ARG A 72 -2.76 4.73 -9.06
C ARG A 72 -2.37 6.07 -8.44
N ASP A 73 -2.58 6.25 -7.14
CA ASP A 73 -2.18 7.46 -6.43
C ASP A 73 -0.66 7.64 -6.45
N LEU A 74 0.07 6.54 -6.29
CA LEU A 74 1.51 6.58 -6.44
C LEU A 74 1.91 7.03 -7.86
N ALA A 75 1.23 6.54 -8.90
CA ALA A 75 1.50 6.96 -10.28
C ALA A 75 1.22 8.46 -10.49
N THR A 76 0.11 8.98 -9.97
CA THR A 76 -0.20 10.42 -10.06
C THR A 76 0.79 11.28 -9.27
N ALA A 77 1.32 10.78 -8.12
CA ALA A 77 2.38 11.46 -7.40
C ALA A 77 3.67 11.62 -8.23
N HIS A 78 4.00 10.62 -9.06
CA HIS A 78 5.14 10.72 -9.98
C HIS A 78 4.90 11.77 -11.06
N ILE A 79 3.68 11.86 -11.60
CA ILE A 79 3.32 12.90 -12.60
C ILE A 79 3.46 14.28 -11.96
N SER A 80 2.89 14.49 -10.77
CA SER A 80 3.00 15.76 -10.04
C SER A 80 4.47 16.14 -9.74
N ALA A 81 5.30 15.15 -9.42
CA ALA A 81 6.73 15.39 -9.23
C ALA A 81 7.45 15.76 -10.54
N LEU A 82 7.08 15.16 -11.68
CA LEU A 82 7.62 15.53 -12.99
C LEU A 82 7.22 16.96 -13.38
N ASP A 83 5.96 17.33 -13.17
CA ASP A 83 5.47 18.70 -13.43
C ASP A 83 6.21 19.73 -12.57
N TYR A 84 6.45 19.41 -11.28
CA TYR A 84 7.25 20.24 -10.39
C TYR A 84 8.68 20.41 -10.90
N LEU A 85 9.31 19.32 -11.37
CA LEU A 85 10.64 19.39 -11.97
C LEU A 85 10.67 20.21 -13.27
N ALA A 86 9.62 20.10 -14.08
CA ALA A 86 9.50 20.78 -15.37
C ALA A 86 9.14 22.29 -15.23
N SER A 87 8.56 22.70 -14.11
CA SER A 87 8.07 24.09 -13.91
C SER A 87 9.13 25.18 -14.06
N GLY A 88 10.41 24.83 -13.93
CA GLY A 88 11.52 25.80 -13.96
C GLY A 88 11.64 26.66 -12.68
N ASN A 89 10.73 26.56 -11.73
CA ASN A 89 10.77 27.28 -10.48
C ASN A 89 11.94 26.83 -9.59
N ASP A 90 12.39 27.68 -8.69
CA ASP A 90 13.35 27.28 -7.67
C ASP A 90 12.77 26.15 -6.82
N MET A 91 13.57 25.12 -6.59
CA MET A 91 13.15 23.95 -5.83
C MET A 91 13.52 24.14 -4.35
N GLU A 92 12.54 24.43 -3.53
CA GLU A 92 12.74 24.56 -2.07
C GLU A 92 12.78 23.17 -1.40
N GLU A 93 12.13 22.19 -2.00
CA GLU A 93 11.95 20.84 -1.43
C GLU A 93 12.25 19.76 -2.46
N HIS A 94 12.95 18.73 -2.03
CA HIS A 94 13.39 17.65 -2.91
C HIS A 94 12.86 16.27 -2.51
N VAL A 95 12.36 16.10 -1.27
CA VAL A 95 11.98 14.79 -0.75
C VAL A 95 10.56 14.83 -0.21
N PHE A 96 9.72 13.94 -0.75
CA PHE A 96 8.30 13.86 -0.44
C PHE A 96 7.93 12.47 0.04
N ASN A 97 7.21 12.37 1.14
CA ASN A 97 6.54 11.13 1.51
C ASN A 97 5.27 10.99 0.67
N VAL A 98 5.07 9.80 0.11
CA VAL A 98 3.89 9.45 -0.69
C VAL A 98 3.12 8.38 0.05
N GLY A 99 2.13 8.80 0.81
CA GLY A 99 1.22 8.00 1.61
C GLY A 99 -0.11 8.72 1.74
N THR A 100 -1.06 8.08 2.42
CA THR A 100 -2.38 8.66 2.69
C THR A 100 -2.37 9.57 3.93
N GLY A 101 -1.38 9.39 4.80
CA GLY A 101 -1.38 9.98 6.14
C GLY A 101 -2.39 9.31 7.08
N GLN A 102 -3.05 8.26 6.62
CA GLN A 102 -3.99 7.44 7.39
C GLN A 102 -3.41 6.05 7.57
N GLY A 103 -3.58 5.48 8.75
CA GLY A 103 -3.13 4.14 9.02
C GLY A 103 -4.28 3.16 8.97
N ALA A 104 -4.01 1.95 8.46
CA ALA A 104 -4.88 0.80 8.63
C ALA A 104 -4.15 -0.30 9.38
N SER A 105 -4.83 -1.00 10.28
CA SER A 105 -4.25 -2.11 11.00
C SER A 105 -4.14 -3.36 10.12
N VAL A 106 -3.21 -4.26 10.47
CA VAL A 106 -3.09 -5.55 9.74
C VAL A 106 -4.40 -6.34 9.82
N ARG A 107 -5.09 -6.32 10.97
CA ARG A 107 -6.39 -6.97 11.14
C ARG A 107 -7.43 -6.37 10.19
N GLU A 108 -7.53 -5.05 10.17
CA GLU A 108 -8.47 -4.34 9.30
C GLU A 108 -8.27 -4.70 7.81
N VAL A 109 -7.03 -4.77 7.35
CA VAL A 109 -6.71 -5.17 5.96
C VAL A 109 -7.09 -6.63 5.71
N VAL A 110 -6.76 -7.55 6.63
CA VAL A 110 -7.09 -8.98 6.51
C VAL A 110 -8.60 -9.19 6.46
N ASP A 111 -9.35 -8.54 7.36
CA ASP A 111 -10.81 -8.66 7.45
C ASP A 111 -11.49 -8.14 6.17
N ARG A 112 -10.99 -7.03 5.58
CA ARG A 112 -11.49 -6.52 4.30
C ARG A 112 -11.18 -7.47 3.13
N CYS A 113 -10.00 -8.09 3.10
CA CYS A 113 -9.70 -9.11 2.10
C CYS A 113 -10.63 -10.33 2.23
N ILE A 114 -10.90 -10.80 3.45
CA ILE A 114 -11.83 -11.90 3.68
C ILE A 114 -13.24 -11.50 3.20
N ALA A 115 -13.71 -10.33 3.59
CA ALA A 115 -15.02 -9.82 3.17
C ALA A 115 -15.15 -9.71 1.65
N ALA A 116 -14.11 -9.25 0.95
CA ALA A 116 -14.09 -9.14 -0.52
C ALA A 116 -14.24 -10.50 -1.21
N THR A 117 -13.75 -11.60 -0.60
CA THR A 117 -13.89 -12.95 -1.15
C THR A 117 -15.24 -13.62 -0.84
N GLY A 118 -15.99 -13.08 0.12
CA GLY A 118 -17.24 -13.69 0.61
C GLY A 118 -17.04 -14.97 1.42
N LEU A 119 -15.81 -15.31 1.80
CA LEU A 119 -15.50 -16.52 2.57
C LEU A 119 -15.71 -16.24 4.07
N ASP A 120 -16.19 -17.27 4.79
CA ASP A 120 -16.30 -17.25 6.25
C ASP A 120 -15.05 -17.91 6.86
N VAL A 121 -14.04 -17.11 7.16
CA VAL A 121 -12.73 -17.54 7.67
C VAL A 121 -12.28 -16.64 8.81
N THR A 122 -11.87 -17.24 9.92
CA THR A 122 -11.22 -16.52 11.02
C THR A 122 -9.70 -16.58 10.86
N PRO A 123 -8.98 -15.44 10.84
CA PRO A 123 -7.52 -15.43 10.75
C PRO A 123 -6.84 -16.16 11.92
N GLU A 124 -5.72 -16.81 11.65
CA GLU A 124 -4.84 -17.41 12.65
C GLU A 124 -3.95 -16.32 13.27
N GLU A 125 -4.00 -16.16 14.59
CA GLU A 125 -3.17 -15.23 15.33
C GLU A 125 -1.86 -15.91 15.77
N LEU A 126 -0.75 -15.25 15.51
CA LEU A 126 0.61 -15.75 15.78
C LEU A 126 1.41 -14.70 16.55
N ASP A 127 2.54 -15.13 17.11
CA ASP A 127 3.48 -14.25 17.81
C ASP A 127 4.00 -13.13 16.89
N ARG A 128 4.44 -12.02 17.50
CA ARG A 128 5.04 -10.87 16.79
C ARG A 128 6.24 -11.29 15.94
N ARG A 129 6.38 -10.66 14.80
CA ARG A 129 7.63 -10.67 14.04
C ARG A 129 8.66 -9.76 14.73
N ALA A 130 9.90 -10.21 14.81
CA ALA A 130 10.98 -9.39 15.38
C ALA A 130 11.22 -8.13 14.51
N GLY A 131 11.27 -6.97 15.16
CA GLY A 131 11.61 -5.70 14.50
C GLY A 131 10.45 -4.94 13.90
N ASP A 132 9.22 -5.46 13.92
CA ASP A 132 8.05 -4.72 13.44
C ASP A 132 7.66 -3.59 14.40
N PRO A 133 7.64 -2.31 13.95
CA PRO A 133 7.15 -1.22 14.78
C PRO A 133 5.62 -1.29 14.91
N PRO A 134 5.05 -0.88 16.06
CA PRO A 134 3.60 -0.87 16.25
C PRO A 134 2.85 -0.06 15.19
N GLN A 135 3.42 1.07 14.79
CA GLN A 135 2.80 1.99 13.85
C GLN A 135 3.83 2.64 12.94
N LEU A 136 3.52 2.72 11.64
CA LEU A 136 4.29 3.44 10.65
C LEU A 136 3.34 4.11 9.66
N ILE A 137 3.12 5.42 9.83
CA ILE A 137 2.24 6.25 9.00
C ILE A 137 3.07 7.40 8.42
N GLY A 138 2.83 7.74 7.16
CA GLY A 138 3.50 8.82 6.46
C GLY A 138 2.92 10.19 6.80
N ASP A 139 3.78 11.19 6.96
CA ASP A 139 3.34 12.57 6.88
C ASP A 139 3.42 13.04 5.43
N ALA A 140 2.25 13.12 4.77
CA ALA A 140 2.09 13.57 3.38
C ALA A 140 1.87 15.09 3.25
N SER A 141 1.94 15.87 4.33
CA SER A 141 1.66 17.31 4.31
C SER A 141 2.55 18.09 3.35
N ARG A 142 3.80 17.68 3.21
CA ARG A 142 4.76 18.34 2.31
C ARG A 142 4.40 18.16 0.84
N ILE A 143 4.08 16.94 0.40
CA ILE A 143 3.72 16.69 -0.99
C ILE A 143 2.44 17.43 -1.36
N THR A 144 1.46 17.45 -0.46
CA THR A 144 0.21 18.21 -0.65
C THR A 144 0.49 19.71 -0.77
N ARG A 145 1.28 20.26 0.12
CA ARG A 145 1.57 21.71 0.11
C ARG A 145 2.38 22.14 -1.12
N VAL A 146 3.37 21.35 -1.54
CA VAL A 146 4.34 21.76 -2.57
C VAL A 146 3.88 21.33 -3.97
N LEU A 147 3.34 20.11 -4.11
CA LEU A 147 2.91 19.56 -5.40
C LEU A 147 1.40 19.65 -5.63
N GLY A 148 0.61 20.06 -4.63
CA GLY A 148 -0.85 20.06 -4.71
C GLY A 148 -1.44 18.65 -4.78
N TRP A 149 -0.64 17.62 -4.54
CA TRP A 149 -1.05 16.22 -4.65
C TRP A 149 -1.63 15.68 -3.32
N HIS A 150 -2.63 14.82 -3.42
CA HIS A 150 -3.16 14.02 -2.31
C HIS A 150 -3.63 12.67 -2.85
N ALA A 151 -3.67 11.67 -1.96
CA ALA A 151 -4.23 10.36 -2.30
C ALA A 151 -5.76 10.46 -2.44
N GLU A 152 -6.32 9.79 -3.44
CA GLU A 152 -7.76 9.81 -3.75
C GLU A 152 -8.45 8.49 -3.40
N HIS A 153 -7.68 7.37 -3.35
CA HIS A 153 -8.21 6.04 -3.11
C HIS A 153 -8.05 5.65 -1.63
N ASP A 154 -9.06 5.02 -1.10
CA ASP A 154 -9.07 4.50 0.27
C ASP A 154 -8.67 3.00 0.34
N LEU A 155 -8.78 2.40 1.53
CA LEU A 155 -8.44 1.00 1.74
C LEU A 155 -9.43 0.05 1.03
N ASP A 156 -10.69 0.43 0.89
CA ASP A 156 -11.69 -0.37 0.18
C ASP A 156 -11.37 -0.42 -1.32
N ASP A 157 -10.96 0.72 -1.91
CA ASP A 157 -10.49 0.78 -3.30
C ASP A 157 -9.26 -0.10 -3.51
N ILE A 158 -8.29 -0.04 -2.57
CA ILE A 158 -7.08 -0.85 -2.61
C ILE A 158 -7.42 -2.35 -2.60
N VAL A 159 -8.26 -2.79 -1.67
CA VAL A 159 -8.61 -4.21 -1.53
C VAL A 159 -9.45 -4.67 -2.72
N SER A 160 -10.47 -3.90 -3.12
CA SER A 160 -11.35 -4.27 -4.23
C SER A 160 -10.61 -4.39 -5.56
N SER A 161 -9.73 -3.44 -5.87
CA SER A 161 -8.93 -3.51 -7.10
C SER A 161 -7.92 -4.67 -7.08
N SER A 162 -7.29 -4.95 -5.92
CA SER A 162 -6.42 -6.11 -5.77
C SER A 162 -7.17 -7.42 -5.99
N TYR A 163 -8.38 -7.54 -5.44
CA TYR A 163 -9.23 -8.72 -5.58
C TYR A 163 -9.71 -8.89 -7.02
N SER A 164 -10.16 -7.82 -7.69
CA SER A 164 -10.56 -7.84 -9.09
C SER A 164 -9.43 -8.32 -10.00
N ALA A 165 -8.23 -7.77 -9.85
CA ALA A 165 -7.06 -8.18 -10.61
C ALA A 165 -6.65 -9.64 -10.31
N TRP A 166 -6.79 -10.08 -9.05
CA TRP A 166 -6.56 -11.49 -8.69
C TRP A 166 -7.49 -12.43 -9.44
N GLN A 167 -8.79 -12.10 -9.51
CA GLN A 167 -9.79 -12.91 -10.20
C GLN A 167 -9.62 -12.94 -11.73
N ALA A 168 -9.13 -11.83 -12.30
CA ALA A 168 -8.90 -11.71 -13.74
C ALA A 168 -7.66 -12.48 -14.23
N ASP A 169 -6.72 -12.82 -13.34
CA ASP A 169 -5.49 -13.55 -13.70
C ASP A 169 -5.77 -15.06 -13.84
N PRO A 170 -5.67 -15.61 -15.07
CA PRO A 170 -5.94 -17.03 -15.31
C PRO A 170 -4.93 -17.98 -14.64
N ASN A 171 -3.80 -17.47 -14.16
CA ASN A 171 -2.76 -18.26 -13.49
C ASN A 171 -2.94 -18.31 -11.97
N ARG A 172 -3.94 -17.60 -11.43
CA ARG A 172 -4.22 -17.58 -9.99
C ARG A 172 -5.28 -18.62 -9.61
N PRO A 173 -5.16 -19.21 -8.43
CA PRO A 173 -6.22 -20.05 -7.90
C PRO A 173 -7.48 -19.23 -7.65
N HIS A 174 -8.63 -19.77 -8.03
CA HIS A 174 -9.92 -19.14 -7.79
C HIS A 174 -10.42 -19.45 -6.37
N PHE A 175 -11.21 -18.52 -5.83
CA PHE A 175 -11.85 -18.70 -4.53
C PHE A 175 -12.98 -19.73 -4.68
N ALA A 176 -12.87 -20.88 -4.02
CA ALA A 176 -13.91 -21.88 -3.96
C ALA A 176 -14.69 -21.76 -2.64
N PRO A 177 -16.04 -21.86 -2.66
CA PRO A 177 -16.80 -22.02 -1.44
C PRO A 177 -16.28 -23.26 -0.67
N ARG A 178 -16.11 -23.12 0.65
CA ARG A 178 -15.85 -24.28 1.52
C ARG A 178 -17.20 -25.01 1.72
N ASP A 179 -17.23 -26.30 1.37
CA ASP A 179 -18.36 -27.19 1.67
C ASP A 179 -18.56 -27.35 3.19
#